data_53f9805f9a75cc7dfc39eae71fe8d8ff
#
_entry.id   53f9805f9a75cc7dfc39eae71fe8d8ff
#
_cell.length_a   1.000
_cell.length_b   1.000
_cell.length_c   1.000
_cell.angle_alpha   90.00
_cell.angle_beta   90.00
_cell.angle_gamma   90.00
#
_symmetry.space_group_name_H-M   'P 1'
#
loop_
_entity.id
_entity.type
_entity.pdbx_description
1 polymer ?
#
loop_
_entity_poly.entity_id
_entity_poly.type
_entity_poly.pdbx_seq_one_letter_code
_entity_poly.pdbx_strand_id
1 'polypeptide(L)'
;VNVQAAACASDLARLLLNRFLEVHPWERIKDGLKRFRASPTFTYNPSTDKMEALFRSSEDGSLLLEDVLNLMNEKSDPGNRLIVILEEFQDIADYAPGTDKLLRAVMQMHENVNYVFLGSGESKMRALFEDIRSPFFRFGALMHLGRIPYDDFCRFLSERLAPLCGSRSEEFARQILDLSKCQPFYTQQLAAGFWDLYERIGKKAAVQSAAEAIIRSVSPGYAFLWTKLSMPQRIALQYIARGDKLQDIDAFPMSTVYSAVGRMKKDGLIVREEDYEFEDPFFGLWIRAL
;
A
#
# COMPACT_ATOMS: atom_id res chain seq x y z
N VAL A 1 8.93 6.47 -6.65
CA VAL A 1 8.92 5.38 -7.65
C VAL A 1 8.31 4.15 -7.03
N ASN A 2 7.32 3.55 -7.70
CA ASN A 2 6.70 2.31 -7.25
C ASN A 2 7.56 1.11 -7.72
N VAL A 3 8.08 0.33 -6.75
CA VAL A 3 8.93 -0.84 -7.01
C VAL A 3 8.14 -1.96 -7.67
N GLN A 4 6.86 -2.12 -7.34
CA GLN A 4 5.97 -3.12 -7.93
C GLN A 4 5.80 -2.95 -9.46
N ALA A 5 6.00 -1.73 -9.98
CA ALA A 5 5.92 -1.44 -11.42
C ALA A 5 7.14 -1.93 -12.21
N ALA A 6 8.16 -2.46 -11.53
CA ALA A 6 9.38 -3.00 -12.13
C ALA A 6 9.45 -4.51 -11.91
N ALA A 7 9.77 -5.25 -12.96
CA ALA A 7 9.90 -6.71 -12.88
C ALA A 7 11.31 -7.17 -12.46
N CYS A 8 12.31 -6.27 -12.57
CA CYS A 8 13.70 -6.58 -12.29
C CYS A 8 14.54 -5.31 -12.01
N ALA A 9 15.80 -5.49 -11.65
CA ALA A 9 16.72 -4.40 -11.34
C ALA A 9 16.89 -3.38 -12.49
N SER A 10 16.91 -3.84 -13.75
CA SER A 10 17.01 -2.93 -14.90
C SER A 10 15.75 -2.09 -15.11
N ASP A 11 14.57 -2.64 -14.85
CA ASP A 11 13.32 -1.89 -14.91
C ASP A 11 13.27 -0.82 -13.80
N LEU A 12 13.69 -1.19 -12.58
CA LEU A 12 13.77 -0.24 -11.47
C LEU A 12 14.76 0.88 -11.77
N ALA A 13 15.94 0.56 -12.32
CA ALA A 13 16.92 1.54 -12.74
C ALA A 13 16.33 2.51 -13.78
N ARG A 14 15.60 2.00 -14.77
CA ARG A 14 14.92 2.79 -15.79
C ARG A 14 13.89 3.74 -15.19
N LEU A 15 13.04 3.24 -14.30
CA LEU A 15 12.03 4.06 -13.62
C LEU A 15 12.67 5.16 -12.77
N LEU A 16 13.72 4.84 -12.03
CA LEU A 16 14.47 5.82 -11.22
C LEU A 16 15.12 6.88 -12.09
N LEU A 17 15.81 6.48 -13.17
CA LEU A 17 16.47 7.41 -14.07
C LEU A 17 15.45 8.32 -14.76
N ASN A 18 14.36 7.78 -15.28
CA ASN A 18 13.32 8.58 -15.93
C ASN A 18 12.71 9.59 -14.95
N ARG A 19 12.43 9.17 -13.72
CA ARG A 19 11.93 10.10 -12.69
C ARG A 19 12.96 11.17 -12.31
N PHE A 20 14.23 10.80 -12.28
CA PHE A 20 15.33 11.75 -12.01
C PHE A 20 15.47 12.77 -13.12
N LEU A 21 15.35 12.35 -14.40
CA LEU A 21 15.33 13.22 -15.57
C LEU A 21 14.16 14.22 -15.58
N GLU A 22 13.03 13.87 -14.96
CA GLU A 22 11.88 14.79 -14.86
C GLU A 22 12.14 15.98 -13.93
N VAL A 23 12.94 15.80 -12.90
CA VAL A 23 13.19 16.83 -11.87
C VAL A 23 14.52 17.56 -12.04
N HIS A 24 15.42 17.02 -12.88
CA HIS A 24 16.73 17.60 -13.11
C HIS A 24 16.94 17.95 -14.60
N PRO A 25 17.43 19.16 -14.93
CA PRO A 25 17.74 19.53 -16.30
C PRO A 25 18.75 18.58 -16.93
N TRP A 26 18.50 18.17 -18.18
CA TRP A 26 19.37 17.29 -18.97
C TRP A 26 20.84 17.71 -18.95
N GLU A 27 21.10 19.01 -19.08
CA GLU A 27 22.46 19.58 -19.10
C GLU A 27 23.29 19.27 -17.86
N ARG A 28 22.64 19.08 -16.70
CA ARG A 28 23.32 18.72 -15.45
C ARG A 28 23.63 17.24 -15.33
N ILE A 29 22.92 16.39 -16.06
CA ILE A 29 22.96 14.93 -15.93
C ILE A 29 23.81 14.28 -17.00
N LYS A 30 23.82 14.82 -18.24
CA LYS A 30 24.42 14.22 -19.42
C LYS A 30 25.90 13.76 -19.25
N ASP A 31 26.70 14.49 -18.48
CA ASP A 31 28.08 14.10 -18.25
C ASP A 31 28.24 12.93 -17.27
N GLY A 32 27.34 12.80 -16.30
CA GLY A 32 27.30 11.64 -15.43
C GLY A 32 26.89 10.36 -16.16
N LEU A 33 25.97 10.48 -17.12
CA LEU A 33 25.51 9.35 -17.93
C LEU A 33 26.61 8.75 -18.85
N LYS A 34 27.62 9.53 -19.22
CA LYS A 34 28.77 9.03 -19.99
C LYS A 34 29.63 8.03 -19.23
N ARG A 35 29.50 7.98 -17.91
CA ARG A 35 30.25 7.06 -17.02
C ARG A 35 29.50 5.76 -16.76
N PHE A 36 28.28 5.62 -17.27
CA PHE A 36 27.52 4.40 -17.09
C PHE A 36 28.20 3.23 -17.79
N ARG A 37 28.34 2.13 -17.07
CA ARG A 37 28.88 0.86 -17.60
C ARG A 37 27.93 0.26 -18.64
N ALA A 38 26.63 0.46 -18.44
CA ALA A 38 25.58 0.14 -19.41
C ALA A 38 25.07 1.46 -20.03
N SER A 39 25.36 1.69 -21.32
CA SER A 39 25.03 2.96 -21.99
C SER A 39 23.53 3.04 -22.32
N PRO A 40 22.75 3.91 -21.66
CA PRO A 40 21.35 4.11 -22.01
C PRO A 40 21.21 4.78 -23.38
N THR A 41 20.18 4.38 -24.12
CA THR A 41 19.74 5.12 -25.30
C THR A 41 18.68 6.11 -24.87
N PHE A 42 18.79 7.36 -25.31
CA PHE A 42 17.81 8.38 -24.98
C PHE A 42 16.95 8.71 -26.18
N THR A 43 15.64 8.74 -25.97
CA THR A 43 14.66 9.21 -26.93
C THR A 43 13.95 10.43 -26.39
N TYR A 44 13.78 11.42 -27.25
CA TYR A 44 12.95 12.57 -26.92
C TYR A 44 11.49 12.22 -27.24
N ASN A 45 10.62 12.38 -26.25
CA ASN A 45 9.18 12.19 -26.41
C ASN A 45 8.50 13.55 -26.65
N PRO A 46 8.07 13.85 -27.89
CA PRO A 46 7.49 15.17 -28.22
C PRO A 46 6.14 15.43 -27.54
N SER A 47 5.42 14.35 -27.15
CA SER A 47 4.12 14.46 -26.51
C SER A 47 4.21 14.92 -25.05
N THR A 48 5.31 14.59 -24.38
CA THR A 48 5.56 14.94 -22.97
C THR A 48 6.63 16.01 -22.80
N ASP A 49 7.29 16.42 -23.88
CA ASP A 49 8.47 17.32 -23.89
C ASP A 49 9.59 16.83 -22.97
N LYS A 50 9.81 15.50 -22.93
CA LYS A 50 10.76 14.87 -22.00
C LYS A 50 11.73 13.93 -22.72
N MET A 51 12.94 13.82 -22.15
CA MET A 51 13.89 12.77 -22.51
C MET A 51 13.55 11.50 -21.73
N GLU A 52 13.47 10.38 -22.41
CA GLU A 52 13.24 9.06 -21.84
C GLU A 52 14.46 8.16 -22.06
N ALA A 53 14.92 7.49 -21.01
CA ALA A 53 15.99 6.53 -21.08
C ALA A 53 15.44 5.15 -21.44
N LEU A 54 16.03 4.53 -22.45
CA LEU A 54 15.79 3.16 -22.86
C LEU A 54 17.07 2.35 -22.68
N PHE A 55 16.93 1.13 -22.18
CA PHE A 55 18.04 0.22 -22.01
C PHE A 55 17.82 -1.03 -22.85
N ARG A 56 18.90 -1.64 -23.35
CA ARG A 56 18.82 -2.93 -24.03
C ARG A 56 18.63 -4.03 -23.01
N SER A 57 17.70 -4.94 -23.23
CA SER A 57 17.33 -6.02 -22.31
C SER A 57 18.44 -7.05 -22.03
N SER A 58 19.60 -6.96 -22.65
CA SER A 58 20.74 -7.84 -22.46
C SER A 58 21.79 -7.29 -21.49
N GLU A 59 21.58 -6.10 -20.91
CA GLU A 59 22.55 -5.48 -20.01
C GLU A 59 22.35 -5.95 -18.57
N ASP A 60 23.45 -6.00 -17.79
CA ASP A 60 23.40 -6.35 -16.38
C ASP A 60 22.62 -5.27 -15.60
N GLY A 61 21.36 -5.59 -15.25
CA GLY A 61 20.48 -4.68 -14.54
C GLY A 61 21.02 -4.25 -13.17
N SER A 62 21.88 -5.05 -12.56
CA SER A 62 22.52 -4.73 -11.28
C SER A 62 23.54 -3.60 -11.44
N LEU A 63 24.37 -3.64 -12.48
CA LEU A 63 25.32 -2.58 -12.78
C LEU A 63 24.61 -1.27 -13.13
N LEU A 64 23.54 -1.37 -13.89
CA LEU A 64 22.74 -0.22 -14.27
C LEU A 64 22.06 0.44 -13.05
N LEU A 65 21.48 -0.37 -12.16
CA LEU A 65 20.84 0.14 -10.95
C LEU A 65 21.85 0.87 -10.05
N GLU A 66 23.04 0.30 -9.89
CA GLU A 66 24.13 0.92 -9.17
C GLU A 66 24.55 2.26 -9.78
N ASP A 67 24.72 2.32 -11.12
CA ASP A 67 25.14 3.53 -11.84
C ASP A 67 24.09 4.65 -11.69
N VAL A 68 22.79 4.32 -11.76
CA VAL A 68 21.69 5.28 -11.55
C VAL A 68 21.69 5.84 -10.13
N LEU A 69 21.81 4.98 -9.13
CA LEU A 69 21.83 5.40 -7.73
C LEU A 69 23.05 6.27 -7.41
N ASN A 70 24.23 5.91 -7.93
CA ASN A 70 25.46 6.71 -7.77
C ASN A 70 25.34 8.06 -8.47
N LEU A 71 24.73 8.12 -9.65
CA LEU A 71 24.45 9.38 -10.34
C LEU A 71 23.57 10.30 -9.50
N MET A 72 22.53 9.77 -8.87
CA MET A 72 21.66 10.54 -7.98
C MET A 72 22.43 11.15 -6.82
N ASN A 73 23.33 10.39 -6.20
CA ASN A 73 24.17 10.88 -5.11
C ASN A 73 25.20 11.93 -5.60
N GLU A 74 25.82 11.74 -6.76
CA GLU A 74 26.78 12.67 -7.35
C GLU A 74 26.14 14.03 -7.68
N LYS A 75 24.87 14.02 -8.10
CA LYS A 75 24.13 15.24 -8.51
C LYS A 75 23.41 15.92 -7.36
N SER A 76 23.50 15.37 -6.18
CA SER A 76 22.96 15.91 -4.92
C SER A 76 24.08 16.52 -4.10
N ASP A 77 23.77 17.50 -3.25
CA ASP A 77 24.72 18.17 -2.38
C ASP A 77 24.15 18.33 -0.97
N PRO A 78 24.99 18.62 0.07
CA PRO A 78 24.53 18.74 1.45
C PRO A 78 23.45 19.82 1.67
N GLY A 79 23.43 20.86 0.85
CA GLY A 79 22.46 21.96 0.92
C GLY A 79 21.15 21.65 0.20
N ASN A 80 21.17 20.67 -0.73
CA ASN A 80 20.02 20.27 -1.56
C ASN A 80 20.01 18.75 -1.72
N ARG A 81 19.73 18.05 -0.63
CA ARG A 81 19.67 16.59 -0.61
C ARG A 81 18.49 16.05 -1.40
N LEU A 82 18.75 15.06 -2.22
CA LEU A 82 17.69 14.34 -2.92
C LEU A 82 16.93 13.42 -1.95
N ILE A 83 15.61 13.41 -2.04
CA ILE A 83 14.76 12.43 -1.37
C ILE A 83 14.26 11.44 -2.40
N VAL A 84 14.64 10.18 -2.27
CA VAL A 84 14.20 9.08 -3.12
C VAL A 84 13.14 8.27 -2.35
N ILE A 85 11.91 8.32 -2.84
CA ILE A 85 10.78 7.58 -2.26
C ILE A 85 10.56 6.32 -3.10
N LEU A 86 10.67 5.16 -2.45
CA LEU A 86 10.44 3.83 -3.03
C LEU A 86 9.16 3.25 -2.42
N GLU A 87 8.09 3.21 -3.22
CA GLU A 87 6.78 2.69 -2.85
C GLU A 87 6.71 1.19 -3.12
N GLU A 88 5.93 0.47 -2.31
CA GLU A 88 5.79 -1.00 -2.34
C GLU A 88 7.16 -1.71 -2.28
N PHE A 89 8.04 -1.18 -1.42
CA PHE A 89 9.45 -1.63 -1.36
C PHE A 89 9.59 -3.09 -0.96
N GLN A 90 8.60 -3.69 -0.29
CA GLN A 90 8.63 -5.11 0.04
C GLN A 90 8.74 -6.03 -1.19
N ASP A 91 8.34 -5.56 -2.37
CA ASP A 91 8.37 -6.37 -3.59
C ASP A 91 9.80 -6.52 -4.16
N ILE A 92 10.78 -5.79 -3.60
CA ILE A 92 12.21 -6.04 -3.89
C ILE A 92 12.64 -7.47 -3.53
N ALA A 93 11.94 -8.12 -2.59
CA ALA A 93 12.19 -9.51 -2.22
C ALA A 93 11.87 -10.51 -3.34
N ASP A 94 11.05 -10.11 -4.30
CA ASP A 94 10.64 -10.92 -5.45
C ASP A 94 11.59 -10.75 -6.66
N TYR A 95 12.60 -9.85 -6.56
CA TYR A 95 13.60 -9.63 -7.59
C TYR A 95 14.68 -10.75 -7.58
N ALA A 96 15.57 -10.71 -8.58
CA ALA A 96 16.68 -11.65 -8.65
C ALA A 96 17.49 -11.66 -7.35
N PRO A 97 17.93 -12.85 -6.87
CA PRO A 97 18.70 -12.98 -5.63
C PRO A 97 19.92 -12.06 -5.61
N GLY A 98 20.08 -11.32 -4.53
CA GLY A 98 21.19 -10.39 -4.35
C GLY A 98 20.90 -8.93 -4.74
N THR A 99 19.76 -8.64 -5.36
CA THR A 99 19.36 -7.24 -5.65
C THR A 99 19.19 -6.43 -4.37
N ASP A 100 18.62 -7.01 -3.34
CA ASP A 100 18.51 -6.42 -2.01
C ASP A 100 19.86 -6.08 -1.38
N LYS A 101 20.84 -6.99 -1.50
CA LYS A 101 22.23 -6.78 -1.02
C LYS A 101 22.92 -5.66 -1.80
N LEU A 102 22.74 -5.63 -3.12
CA LEU A 102 23.30 -4.59 -3.96
C LEU A 102 22.73 -3.20 -3.56
N LEU A 103 21.40 -3.08 -3.47
CA LEU A 103 20.77 -1.84 -3.05
C LEU A 103 21.29 -1.37 -1.69
N ARG A 104 21.36 -2.27 -0.72
CA ARG A 104 21.88 -1.96 0.61
C ARG A 104 23.32 -1.49 0.57
N ALA A 105 24.19 -2.18 -0.20
CA ALA A 105 25.60 -1.84 -0.33
C ALA A 105 25.82 -0.46 -0.96
N VAL A 106 25.03 -0.13 -1.98
CA VAL A 106 25.13 1.18 -2.67
C VAL A 106 24.56 2.29 -1.81
N MET A 107 23.33 2.13 -1.33
CA MET A 107 22.60 3.19 -0.59
C MET A 107 23.31 3.61 0.70
N GLN A 108 23.98 2.68 1.39
CA GLN A 108 24.71 3.00 2.63
C GLN A 108 25.92 3.93 2.43
N MET A 109 26.45 4.00 1.20
CA MET A 109 27.59 4.86 0.86
C MET A 109 27.16 6.27 0.46
N HIS A 110 25.87 6.52 0.32
CA HIS A 110 25.35 7.81 -0.12
C HIS A 110 25.21 8.80 1.05
N GLU A 111 25.83 9.96 0.90
CA GLU A 111 25.82 11.02 1.92
C GLU A 111 24.76 12.09 1.62
N ASN A 112 24.39 12.28 0.35
CA ASN A 112 23.53 13.38 -0.12
C ASN A 112 22.13 12.93 -0.56
N VAL A 113 21.80 11.64 -0.38
CA VAL A 113 20.50 11.09 -0.72
C VAL A 113 19.82 10.55 0.54
N ASN A 114 18.59 10.96 0.77
CA ASN A 114 17.72 10.38 1.78
C ASN A 114 16.78 9.38 1.12
N TYR A 115 16.70 8.18 1.67
CA TYR A 115 15.80 7.14 1.18
C TYR A 115 14.59 7.01 2.08
N VAL A 116 13.41 6.95 1.47
CA VAL A 116 12.13 6.68 2.15
C VAL A 116 11.55 5.42 1.53
N PHE A 117 11.33 4.40 2.34
CA PHE A 117 10.76 3.13 1.93
C PHE A 117 9.32 3.06 2.41
N LEU A 118 8.37 2.94 1.48
CA LEU A 118 6.96 2.78 1.76
C LEU A 118 6.52 1.38 1.35
N GLY A 119 5.68 0.76 2.15
CA GLY A 119 5.13 -0.55 1.85
C GLY A 119 3.82 -0.78 2.57
N SER A 120 2.84 -1.33 1.86
CA SER A 120 1.54 -1.73 2.40
C SER A 120 1.57 -3.12 3.04
N GLY A 121 2.53 -3.95 2.65
CA GLY A 121 2.71 -5.31 3.17
C GLY A 121 3.49 -5.33 4.49
N GLU A 122 2.85 -5.01 5.62
CA GLU A 122 3.51 -4.89 6.94
C GLU A 122 4.43 -6.07 7.26
N SER A 123 3.95 -7.31 7.11
CA SER A 123 4.75 -8.51 7.42
C SER A 123 5.98 -8.63 6.54
N LYS A 124 5.90 -8.30 5.25
CA LYS A 124 7.04 -8.31 4.32
C LYS A 124 8.01 -7.17 4.65
N MET A 125 7.51 -5.97 4.95
CA MET A 125 8.34 -4.82 5.36
C MET A 125 9.09 -5.12 6.66
N ARG A 126 8.43 -5.72 7.65
CA ARG A 126 9.09 -6.16 8.89
C ARG A 126 10.16 -7.21 8.62
N ALA A 127 9.90 -8.16 7.72
CA ALA A 127 10.92 -9.14 7.32
C ALA A 127 12.15 -8.48 6.69
N LEU A 128 11.99 -7.40 5.94
CA LEU A 128 13.12 -6.65 5.37
C LEU A 128 13.91 -5.85 6.40
N PHE A 129 13.24 -5.17 7.34
CA PHE A 129 13.90 -4.19 8.22
C PHE A 129 14.14 -4.69 9.66
N GLU A 130 13.46 -5.75 10.10
CA GLU A 130 13.57 -6.30 11.46
C GLU A 130 14.21 -7.70 11.52
N ASP A 131 14.24 -8.48 10.43
CA ASP A 131 14.94 -9.78 10.42
C ASP A 131 16.46 -9.56 10.37
N ILE A 132 17.19 -10.10 11.37
CA ILE A 132 18.65 -9.98 11.46
C ILE A 132 19.39 -10.54 10.24
N ARG A 133 18.76 -11.43 9.46
CA ARG A 133 19.33 -12.02 8.26
C ARG A 133 19.13 -11.15 7.02
N SER A 134 18.27 -10.14 7.09
CA SER A 134 18.00 -9.24 5.97
C SER A 134 19.15 -8.25 5.77
N PRO A 135 19.54 -7.94 4.53
CA PRO A 135 20.49 -6.87 4.24
C PRO A 135 20.04 -5.51 4.77
N PHE A 136 18.74 -5.26 4.83
CA PHE A 136 18.17 -4.01 5.32
C PHE A 136 17.93 -3.96 6.84
N PHE A 137 18.39 -5.00 7.58
CA PHE A 137 18.24 -5.00 9.03
C PHE A 137 18.77 -3.70 9.64
N ARG A 138 17.88 -2.98 10.34
CA ARG A 138 18.18 -1.69 10.98
C ARG A 138 18.79 -0.63 10.06
N PHE A 139 18.44 -0.65 8.78
CA PHE A 139 18.97 0.34 7.82
C PHE A 139 18.35 1.72 7.98
N GLY A 140 17.15 1.84 8.47
CA GLY A 140 16.44 3.10 8.70
C GLY A 140 15.56 3.06 9.94
N ALA A 141 15.01 4.21 10.29
CA ALA A 141 13.99 4.29 11.32
C ALA A 141 12.66 3.73 10.77
N LEU A 142 12.10 2.76 11.48
CA LEU A 142 10.79 2.21 11.13
C LEU A 142 9.69 3.09 11.72
N MET A 143 8.72 3.46 10.89
CA MET A 143 7.53 4.20 11.29
C MET A 143 6.30 3.41 10.91
N HIS A 144 5.50 3.01 11.89
CA HIS A 144 4.21 2.41 11.66
C HIS A 144 3.16 3.51 11.55
N LEU A 145 2.46 3.54 10.43
CA LEU A 145 1.27 4.37 10.27
C LEU A 145 0.06 3.55 10.71
N GLY A 146 -0.42 3.81 11.92
CA GLY A 146 -1.68 3.28 12.43
C GLY A 146 -2.89 3.85 11.69
N ARG A 147 -4.08 3.43 12.12
CA ARG A 147 -5.33 4.01 11.62
C ARG A 147 -5.38 5.50 11.95
N ILE A 148 -6.07 6.26 11.12
CA ILE A 148 -6.37 7.67 11.40
C ILE A 148 -7.20 7.72 12.70
N PRO A 149 -6.80 8.57 13.69
CA PRO A 149 -7.58 8.71 14.92
C PRO A 149 -9.03 9.07 14.62
N TYR A 150 -9.96 8.39 15.31
CA TYR A 150 -11.40 8.51 15.03
C TYR A 150 -11.89 9.97 15.00
N ASP A 151 -11.51 10.75 16.00
CA ASP A 151 -11.97 12.15 16.13
C ASP A 151 -11.42 13.06 15.02
N ASP A 152 -10.16 12.85 14.62
CA ASP A 152 -9.55 13.61 13.52
C ASP A 152 -10.20 13.25 12.20
N PHE A 153 -10.47 11.96 11.98
CA PHE A 153 -11.12 11.50 10.77
C PHE A 153 -12.59 11.93 10.72
N CYS A 154 -13.29 11.90 11.87
CA CYS A 154 -14.66 12.39 11.99
C CYS A 154 -14.75 13.88 11.67
N ARG A 155 -13.85 14.69 12.20
CA ARG A 155 -13.78 16.14 11.91
C ARG A 155 -13.55 16.37 10.42
N PHE A 156 -12.55 15.74 9.83
CA PHE A 156 -12.25 15.85 8.40
C PHE A 156 -13.45 15.47 7.54
N LEU A 157 -14.09 14.33 7.84
CA LEU A 157 -15.23 13.84 7.07
C LEU A 157 -16.46 14.72 7.23
N SER A 158 -16.73 15.20 8.46
CA SER A 158 -17.81 16.14 8.75
C SER A 158 -17.68 17.44 7.98
N GLU A 159 -16.46 18.02 7.92
CA GLU A 159 -16.19 19.23 7.13
C GLU A 159 -16.46 18.99 5.64
N ARG A 160 -16.11 17.83 5.10
CA ARG A 160 -16.36 17.49 3.71
C ARG A 160 -17.83 17.23 3.40
N LEU A 161 -18.59 16.69 4.35
CA LEU A 161 -20.03 16.44 4.20
C LEU A 161 -20.91 17.68 4.50
N ALA A 162 -20.37 18.69 5.17
CA ALA A 162 -21.12 19.88 5.58
C ALA A 162 -21.82 20.62 4.42
N PRO A 163 -21.22 20.80 3.21
CA PRO A 163 -21.90 21.40 2.08
C PRO A 163 -23.14 20.64 1.62
N LEU A 164 -23.16 19.31 1.83
CA LEU A 164 -24.26 18.43 1.42
C LEU A 164 -25.34 18.29 2.50
N CYS A 165 -24.94 18.04 3.75
CA CYS A 165 -25.84 17.60 4.83
C CYS A 165 -26.09 18.68 5.90
N GLY A 166 -25.35 19.81 5.85
CA GLY A 166 -25.45 20.88 6.85
C GLY A 166 -25.11 20.40 8.26
N SER A 167 -25.97 20.72 9.22
CA SER A 167 -25.77 20.37 10.64
C SER A 167 -25.78 18.86 10.96
N ARG A 168 -26.17 18.01 10.02
CA ARG A 168 -26.15 16.54 10.19
C ARG A 168 -24.83 15.90 9.72
N SER A 169 -23.87 16.67 9.24
CA SER A 169 -22.62 16.15 8.69
C SER A 169 -21.83 15.31 9.68
N GLU A 170 -21.76 15.71 10.95
CA GLU A 170 -21.06 14.97 12.00
C GLU A 170 -21.76 13.63 12.31
N GLU A 171 -23.09 13.61 12.37
CA GLU A 171 -23.86 12.38 12.55
C GLU A 171 -23.55 11.36 11.45
N PHE A 172 -23.55 11.79 10.19
CA PHE A 172 -23.25 10.93 9.07
C PHE A 172 -21.78 10.53 9.02
N ALA A 173 -20.87 11.42 9.38
CA ALA A 173 -19.45 11.11 9.48
C ALA A 173 -19.20 9.96 10.47
N ARG A 174 -19.80 10.03 11.65
CA ARG A 174 -19.71 8.96 12.66
C ARG A 174 -20.27 7.63 12.13
N GLN A 175 -21.45 7.64 11.51
CA GLN A 175 -22.04 6.43 10.93
C GLN A 175 -21.16 5.79 9.86
N ILE A 176 -20.53 6.61 9.01
CA ILE A 176 -19.61 6.14 7.97
C ILE A 176 -18.37 5.51 8.61
N LEU A 177 -17.77 6.14 9.61
CA LEU A 177 -16.57 5.63 10.29
C LEU A 177 -16.85 4.34 11.05
N ASP A 178 -18.00 4.24 11.69
CA ASP A 178 -18.41 3.03 12.44
C ASP A 178 -18.55 1.82 11.51
N LEU A 179 -19.13 2.01 10.32
CA LEU A 179 -19.30 0.94 9.33
C LEU A 179 -18.00 0.61 8.59
N SER A 180 -17.18 1.60 8.29
CA SER A 180 -15.91 1.43 7.58
C SER A 180 -14.72 1.11 8.49
N LYS A 181 -14.94 1.11 9.83
CA LYS A 181 -13.89 0.84 10.83
C LYS A 181 -12.68 1.76 10.71
N CYS A 182 -12.90 3.03 10.33
CA CYS A 182 -11.85 4.03 10.07
C CYS A 182 -10.81 3.59 9.03
N GLN A 183 -11.11 2.60 8.20
CA GLN A 183 -10.25 2.20 7.09
C GLN A 183 -10.38 3.25 5.97
N PRO A 184 -9.30 3.94 5.57
CA PRO A 184 -9.40 5.09 4.65
C PRO A 184 -10.08 4.78 3.32
N PHE A 185 -9.72 3.64 2.71
CA PHE A 185 -10.31 3.21 1.43
C PHE A 185 -11.82 3.00 1.55
N TYR A 186 -12.27 2.22 2.53
CA TYR A 186 -13.69 1.90 2.73
C TYR A 186 -14.49 3.11 3.23
N THR A 187 -13.85 3.98 4.03
CA THR A 187 -14.45 5.26 4.45
C THR A 187 -14.71 6.16 3.25
N GLN A 188 -13.74 6.31 2.36
CA GLN A 188 -13.89 7.10 1.16
C GLN A 188 -14.95 6.52 0.22
N GLN A 189 -14.94 5.20 0.01
CA GLN A 189 -15.92 4.51 -0.83
C GLN A 189 -17.35 4.70 -0.29
N LEU A 190 -17.53 4.52 1.04
CA LEU A 190 -18.85 4.68 1.66
C LEU A 190 -19.32 6.14 1.66
N ALA A 191 -18.40 7.09 1.93
CA ALA A 191 -18.70 8.50 1.89
C ALA A 191 -19.14 8.95 0.48
N ALA A 192 -18.44 8.50 -0.56
CA ALA A 192 -18.81 8.78 -1.95
C ALA A 192 -20.18 8.17 -2.32
N GLY A 193 -20.40 6.90 -1.98
CA GLY A 193 -21.68 6.24 -2.23
C GLY A 193 -22.85 6.90 -1.46
N PHE A 194 -22.59 7.37 -0.23
CA PHE A 194 -23.58 8.12 0.54
C PHE A 194 -23.83 9.51 -0.06
N TRP A 195 -22.77 10.19 -0.55
CA TRP A 195 -22.90 11.49 -1.22
C TRP A 195 -23.83 11.37 -2.43
N ASP A 196 -23.56 10.43 -3.34
CA ASP A 196 -24.38 10.20 -4.53
C ASP A 196 -25.83 9.84 -4.18
N LEU A 197 -26.03 9.06 -3.12
CA LEU A 197 -27.37 8.71 -2.65
C LEU A 197 -28.09 9.94 -2.10
N TYR A 198 -27.40 10.78 -1.32
CA TYR A 198 -27.99 11.99 -0.72
C TYR A 198 -28.35 13.03 -1.78
N GLU A 199 -27.53 13.24 -2.81
CA GLU A 199 -27.86 14.12 -3.95
C GLU A 199 -29.14 13.66 -4.66
N ARG A 200 -29.33 12.35 -4.80
CA ARG A 200 -30.46 11.75 -5.50
C ARG A 200 -31.77 11.80 -4.73
N ILE A 201 -31.77 11.51 -3.44
CA ILE A 201 -33.00 11.36 -2.63
C ILE A 201 -33.06 12.29 -1.39
N GLY A 202 -32.06 13.13 -1.21
CA GLY A 202 -32.01 14.14 -0.15
C GLY A 202 -31.99 13.53 1.26
N LYS A 203 -32.68 14.19 2.17
CA LYS A 203 -32.72 13.81 3.61
C LYS A 203 -33.22 12.38 3.91
N LYS A 204 -33.76 11.68 2.90
CA LYS A 204 -34.16 10.26 3.03
C LYS A 204 -32.99 9.29 2.89
N ALA A 205 -31.82 9.78 2.44
CA ALA A 205 -30.63 8.97 2.32
C ALA A 205 -30.15 8.50 3.71
N ALA A 206 -29.77 7.23 3.78
CA ALA A 206 -29.18 6.62 4.97
C ALA A 206 -27.81 6.04 4.60
N VAL A 207 -26.84 6.18 5.50
CA VAL A 207 -25.49 5.61 5.31
C VAL A 207 -25.56 4.09 5.16
N GLN A 208 -26.43 3.44 5.94
CA GLN A 208 -26.66 2.00 5.85
C GLN A 208 -27.09 1.56 4.44
N SER A 209 -27.99 2.33 3.78
CA SER A 209 -28.44 2.02 2.41
C SER A 209 -27.33 2.15 1.39
N ALA A 210 -26.42 3.12 1.57
CA ALA A 210 -25.23 3.24 0.75
C ALA A 210 -24.28 2.04 0.95
N ALA A 211 -24.03 1.63 2.20
CA ALA A 211 -23.23 0.45 2.50
C ALA A 211 -23.82 -0.82 1.88
N GLU A 212 -25.14 -1.04 2.01
CA GLU A 212 -25.83 -2.18 1.40
C GLU A 212 -25.72 -2.18 -0.15
N ALA A 213 -25.78 -1.00 -0.77
CA ALA A 213 -25.60 -0.90 -2.22
C ALA A 213 -24.18 -1.29 -2.65
N ILE A 214 -23.16 -0.84 -1.92
CA ILE A 214 -21.77 -1.24 -2.14
C ILE A 214 -21.61 -2.74 -1.97
N ILE A 215 -22.07 -3.30 -0.82
CA ILE A 215 -21.98 -4.74 -0.52
C ILE A 215 -22.66 -5.56 -1.62
N ARG A 216 -23.84 -5.18 -2.09
CA ARG A 216 -24.52 -5.86 -3.20
C ARG A 216 -23.67 -5.86 -4.48
N SER A 217 -23.00 -4.76 -4.79
CA SER A 217 -22.18 -4.67 -6.02
C SER A 217 -20.96 -5.60 -6.00
N VAL A 218 -20.37 -5.83 -4.83
CA VAL A 218 -19.17 -6.67 -4.66
C VAL A 218 -19.49 -8.09 -4.18
N SER A 219 -20.76 -8.38 -3.85
CA SER A 219 -21.24 -9.67 -3.32
C SER A 219 -20.81 -10.90 -4.14
N PRO A 220 -20.78 -10.88 -5.50
CA PRO A 220 -20.28 -12.02 -6.26
C PRO A 220 -18.80 -12.35 -5.95
N GLY A 221 -17.96 -11.35 -5.72
CA GLY A 221 -16.56 -11.51 -5.31
C GLY A 221 -16.45 -12.12 -3.91
N TYR A 222 -17.26 -11.64 -2.97
CA TYR A 222 -17.31 -12.17 -1.61
C TYR A 222 -17.82 -13.62 -1.59
N ALA A 223 -18.85 -13.94 -2.36
CA ALA A 223 -19.35 -15.31 -2.46
C ALA A 223 -18.26 -16.24 -3.05
N PHE A 224 -17.53 -15.80 -4.07
CA PHE A 224 -16.41 -16.57 -4.60
C PHE A 224 -15.31 -16.78 -3.56
N LEU A 225 -14.88 -15.74 -2.86
CA LEU A 225 -13.90 -15.82 -1.79
C LEU A 225 -14.38 -16.80 -0.69
N TRP A 226 -15.64 -16.69 -0.29
CA TRP A 226 -16.26 -17.56 0.70
C TRP A 226 -16.17 -19.05 0.32
N THR A 227 -16.37 -19.39 -0.97
CA THR A 227 -16.26 -20.78 -1.43
C THR A 227 -14.85 -21.36 -1.31
N LYS A 228 -13.81 -20.51 -1.33
CA LYS A 228 -12.40 -20.93 -1.18
C LYS A 228 -12.00 -21.19 0.26
N LEU A 229 -12.76 -20.70 1.23
CA LEU A 229 -12.45 -20.85 2.65
C LEU A 229 -12.82 -22.24 3.14
N SER A 230 -11.97 -22.82 4.01
CA SER A 230 -12.27 -24.06 4.73
C SER A 230 -13.36 -23.84 5.79
N MET A 231 -14.01 -24.92 6.23
CA MET A 231 -15.05 -24.83 7.27
C MET A 231 -14.55 -24.16 8.56
N PRO A 232 -13.37 -24.48 9.12
CA PRO A 232 -12.87 -23.77 10.30
C PRO A 232 -12.68 -22.25 10.07
N GLN A 233 -12.24 -21.85 8.86
CA GLN A 233 -12.10 -20.44 8.51
C GLN A 233 -13.46 -19.75 8.45
N ARG A 234 -14.47 -20.37 7.80
CA ARG A 234 -15.82 -19.79 7.70
C ARG A 234 -16.46 -19.60 9.07
N ILE A 235 -16.35 -20.61 9.94
CA ILE A 235 -16.91 -20.53 11.29
C ILE A 235 -16.20 -19.44 12.09
N ALA A 236 -14.86 -19.38 12.06
CA ALA A 236 -14.11 -18.35 12.76
C ALA A 236 -14.50 -16.93 12.27
N LEU A 237 -14.66 -16.73 10.94
CA LEU A 237 -15.11 -15.44 10.38
C LEU A 237 -16.54 -15.08 10.80
N GLN A 238 -17.45 -16.06 10.91
CA GLN A 238 -18.82 -15.81 11.41
C GLN A 238 -18.82 -15.34 12.87
N TYR A 239 -17.97 -15.94 13.72
CA TYR A 239 -17.80 -15.50 15.11
C TYR A 239 -17.21 -14.10 15.18
N ILE A 240 -16.15 -13.82 14.43
CA ILE A 240 -15.54 -12.47 14.33
C ILE A 240 -16.59 -11.45 13.83
N ALA A 241 -17.37 -11.78 12.80
CA ALA A 241 -18.39 -10.87 12.24
C ALA A 241 -19.50 -10.53 13.25
N ARG A 242 -19.81 -11.42 14.17
CA ARG A 242 -20.81 -11.21 15.25
C ARG A 242 -20.21 -10.51 16.46
N GLY A 243 -18.88 -10.46 16.58
CA GLY A 243 -18.19 -10.00 17.78
C GLY A 243 -18.13 -11.06 18.89
N ASP A 244 -18.34 -12.34 18.52
CA ASP A 244 -18.27 -13.46 19.45
C ASP A 244 -16.81 -13.88 19.67
N LYS A 245 -16.54 -14.55 20.81
CA LYS A 245 -15.19 -15.02 21.12
C LYS A 245 -14.89 -16.31 20.38
N LEU A 246 -13.68 -16.41 19.82
CA LEU A 246 -13.24 -17.62 19.12
C LEU A 246 -13.18 -18.85 20.04
N GLN A 247 -13.01 -18.64 21.35
CA GLN A 247 -13.03 -19.72 22.35
C GLN A 247 -14.37 -20.40 22.48
N ASP A 248 -15.45 -19.75 22.05
CA ASP A 248 -16.81 -20.27 22.12
C ASP A 248 -17.16 -21.19 20.92
N ILE A 249 -16.18 -21.44 20.03
CA ILE A 249 -16.33 -22.33 18.88
C ILE A 249 -16.17 -23.78 19.34
N ASP A 250 -17.25 -24.52 19.42
CA ASP A 250 -17.26 -25.93 19.80
C ASP A 250 -17.09 -26.92 18.63
N ALA A 251 -17.26 -26.42 17.38
CA ALA A 251 -17.26 -27.25 16.18
C ALA A 251 -15.89 -27.85 15.82
N PHE A 252 -14.82 -27.28 16.34
CA PHE A 252 -13.43 -27.71 16.05
C PHE A 252 -12.53 -27.54 17.26
N PRO A 253 -11.45 -28.37 17.36
CA PRO A 253 -10.40 -28.14 18.36
C PRO A 253 -9.81 -26.74 18.21
N MET A 254 -9.49 -26.08 19.33
CA MET A 254 -8.95 -24.71 19.33
C MET A 254 -7.65 -24.58 18.53
N SER A 255 -6.80 -25.62 18.49
CA SER A 255 -5.61 -25.64 17.66
C SER A 255 -5.93 -25.49 16.16
N THR A 256 -7.03 -26.09 15.70
CA THR A 256 -7.53 -25.98 14.32
C THR A 256 -8.06 -24.57 14.05
N VAL A 257 -8.81 -23.99 15.00
CA VAL A 257 -9.33 -22.62 14.91
C VAL A 257 -8.18 -21.62 14.81
N TYR A 258 -7.21 -21.68 15.71
CA TYR A 258 -6.06 -20.75 15.67
C TYR A 258 -5.16 -20.94 14.44
N SER A 259 -5.04 -22.19 13.94
CA SER A 259 -4.35 -22.42 12.67
C SER A 259 -5.08 -21.78 11.49
N ALA A 260 -6.42 -21.84 11.47
CA ALA A 260 -7.25 -21.19 10.46
C ALA A 260 -7.14 -19.66 10.53
N VAL A 261 -7.23 -19.10 11.74
CA VAL A 261 -7.04 -17.66 12.01
C VAL A 261 -5.65 -17.18 11.57
N GLY A 262 -4.60 -17.95 11.88
CA GLY A 262 -3.24 -17.63 11.47
C GLY A 262 -3.07 -17.54 9.95
N ARG A 263 -3.72 -18.46 9.20
CA ARG A 263 -3.72 -18.39 7.72
C ARG A 263 -4.48 -17.16 7.23
N MET A 264 -5.67 -16.91 7.74
CA MET A 264 -6.48 -15.75 7.34
C MET A 264 -5.77 -14.42 7.61
N LYS A 265 -5.03 -14.34 8.72
CA LYS A 265 -4.18 -13.18 9.03
C LYS A 265 -3.04 -13.04 7.99
N LYS A 266 -2.39 -14.15 7.63
CA LYS A 266 -1.33 -14.17 6.60
C LYS A 266 -1.86 -13.78 5.22
N ASP A 267 -3.10 -14.21 4.92
CA ASP A 267 -3.76 -13.94 3.64
C ASP A 267 -4.42 -12.54 3.60
N GLY A 268 -4.29 -11.73 4.67
CA GLY A 268 -4.83 -10.37 4.73
C GLY A 268 -6.36 -10.29 4.78
N LEU A 269 -7.05 -11.33 5.26
CA LEU A 269 -8.50 -11.31 5.43
C LEU A 269 -8.92 -10.67 6.75
N ILE A 270 -8.11 -10.84 7.78
CA ILE A 270 -8.30 -10.29 9.11
C ILE A 270 -7.00 -9.73 9.66
N VAL A 271 -7.13 -8.73 10.50
CA VAL A 271 -6.04 -8.15 11.31
C VAL A 271 -6.30 -8.38 12.78
N ARG A 272 -5.28 -8.28 13.60
CA ARG A 272 -5.39 -8.29 15.05
C ARG A 272 -4.91 -6.95 15.58
N GLU A 273 -5.84 -6.19 16.05
CA GLU A 273 -5.62 -5.01 16.88
C GLU A 273 -5.78 -5.41 18.36
N GLU A 274 -6.74 -4.86 19.09
CA GLU A 274 -7.17 -5.39 20.40
C GLU A 274 -7.87 -6.74 20.21
N ASP A 275 -8.81 -6.82 19.26
CA ASP A 275 -9.50 -8.01 18.82
C ASP A 275 -9.19 -8.35 17.36
N TYR A 276 -9.77 -9.45 16.83
CA TYR A 276 -9.73 -9.76 15.41
C TYR A 276 -10.76 -8.93 14.66
N GLU A 277 -10.31 -8.22 13.65
CA GLU A 277 -11.13 -7.41 12.75
C GLU A 277 -10.94 -7.82 11.31
N PHE A 278 -11.95 -7.57 10.48
CA PHE A 278 -11.82 -7.74 9.03
C PHE A 278 -10.93 -6.64 8.43
N GLU A 279 -10.02 -7.01 7.55
CA GLU A 279 -9.30 -6.03 6.72
C GLU A 279 -10.27 -5.28 5.80
N ASP A 280 -11.25 -6.01 5.24
CA ASP A 280 -12.39 -5.45 4.52
C ASP A 280 -13.64 -5.46 5.44
N PRO A 281 -14.03 -4.32 6.03
CA PRO A 281 -15.19 -4.26 6.91
C PRO A 281 -16.51 -4.61 6.20
N PHE A 282 -16.62 -4.39 4.89
CA PHE A 282 -17.82 -4.75 4.13
C PHE A 282 -17.93 -6.25 3.90
N PHE A 283 -16.81 -6.98 3.81
CA PHE A 283 -16.83 -8.44 3.85
C PHE A 283 -17.35 -8.97 5.19
N GLY A 284 -16.95 -8.34 6.30
CA GLY A 284 -17.48 -8.65 7.62
C GLY A 284 -19.00 -8.41 7.71
N LEU A 285 -19.49 -7.30 7.20
CA LEU A 285 -20.93 -7.00 7.14
C LEU A 285 -21.68 -7.98 6.23
N TRP A 286 -21.09 -8.38 5.11
CA TRP A 286 -21.66 -9.38 4.21
C TRP A 286 -21.78 -10.75 4.89
N ILE A 287 -20.75 -11.20 5.61
CA ILE A 287 -20.79 -12.47 6.37
C ILE A 287 -21.86 -12.42 7.47
N ARG A 288 -21.99 -11.28 8.14
CA ARG A 288 -23.01 -11.11 9.21
C ARG A 288 -24.43 -11.23 8.69
N ALA A 289 -24.65 -10.99 7.40
CA ALA A 289 -25.95 -11.08 6.74
C ALA A 289 -26.24 -12.47 6.14
N LEU A 290 -25.28 -13.42 6.14
CA LEU A 290 -25.47 -14.82 5.76
C LEU A 290 -26.25 -15.58 6.85
#